data_537ac6aa6ee34ae817a3d3d9cfc16ee4
#
_entry.id   537ac6aa6ee34ae817a3d3d9cfc16ee4
#
_cell.length_a   1.000
_cell.length_b   1.000
_cell.length_c   1.000
_cell.angle_alpha   90.00
_cell.angle_beta   90.00
_cell.angle_gamma   90.00
#
_symmetry.space_group_name_H-M   'P 1'
#
loop_
_entity.id
_entity.type
_entity.pdbx_description
1 polymer ?
#
loop_
_entity_poly.entity_id
_entity_poly.type
_entity_poly.pdbx_seq_one_letter_code
_entity_poly.pdbx_strand_id
1 'polypeptide(L)'
;MKKILFFVLAVIIFQSCTSKSDNKLPILGNREPVERTVDGKVVTDTIYQTIPPFSYLNQDSVVITDKDFDEKIYVADFFFTSCNTICPIMHRNMLDVYKKFKDNPKVKFLSHSIDIKYDLPSRLKAYATKLGIEGNQWEFVHGSRDSIFNIAAKSYLVSAFEDSADPQGLVHQGWFILVDTKKQLRGAYDGTKTDQVKQLMEDMDKLLSEETANEK
;
A
#
# COMPACT_ATOMS: atom_id res chain seq x y z
N MET A 1 76.95 2.58 -22.33
CA MET A 1 76.14 3.39 -21.38
C MET A 1 74.69 3.09 -21.68
N LYS A 2 74.08 2.18 -20.88
CA LYS A 2 72.68 1.75 -21.10
C LYS A 2 71.78 2.56 -20.13
N LYS A 3 70.88 3.39 -20.74
CA LYS A 3 69.84 4.12 -19.98
C LYS A 3 68.70 3.17 -19.68
N ILE A 4 68.50 2.82 -18.39
CA ILE A 4 67.38 2.04 -17.93
C ILE A 4 66.23 3.04 -17.71
N LEU A 5 65.18 2.88 -18.49
CA LEU A 5 63.95 3.63 -18.40
C LEU A 5 63.00 2.92 -17.40
N PHE A 6 62.81 3.50 -16.22
CA PHE A 6 61.84 2.99 -15.24
C PHE A 6 60.46 3.41 -15.66
N PHE A 7 59.67 2.46 -16.08
CA PHE A 7 58.21 2.66 -16.33
C PHE A 7 57.52 2.43 -14.99
N VAL A 8 57.14 3.50 -14.34
CA VAL A 8 56.28 3.46 -13.14
C VAL A 8 54.84 3.31 -13.63
N LEU A 9 54.29 2.09 -13.56
CA LEU A 9 52.90 1.78 -13.85
C LEU A 9 52.05 2.21 -12.66
N ALA A 10 51.44 3.39 -12.73
CA ALA A 10 50.49 3.86 -11.73
C ALA A 10 49.20 3.04 -11.84
N VAL A 11 49.03 2.06 -10.95
CA VAL A 11 47.76 1.32 -10.80
C VAL A 11 46.77 2.24 -10.10
N ILE A 12 45.89 2.88 -10.86
CA ILE A 12 44.75 3.62 -10.33
C ILE A 12 43.71 2.57 -9.88
N ILE A 13 43.68 2.31 -8.58
CA ILE A 13 42.63 1.52 -7.95
C ILE A 13 41.37 2.39 -7.94
N PHE A 14 40.48 2.18 -8.90
CA PHE A 14 39.10 2.65 -8.83
C PHE A 14 38.45 1.95 -7.64
N GLN A 15 38.44 2.58 -6.47
CA GLN A 15 37.52 2.20 -5.41
C GLN A 15 36.11 2.52 -5.93
N SER A 16 35.46 1.52 -6.52
CA SER A 16 34.04 1.54 -6.76
C SER A 16 33.36 1.67 -5.39
N CYS A 17 32.91 2.88 -5.05
CA CYS A 17 31.94 3.06 -3.99
C CYS A 17 30.69 2.29 -4.38
N THR A 18 30.59 1.03 -3.98
CA THR A 18 29.32 0.36 -3.84
C THR A 18 28.58 1.08 -2.72
N SER A 19 27.84 2.15 -3.08
CA SER A 19 26.79 2.62 -2.21
C SER A 19 25.92 1.39 -1.96
N LYS A 20 25.86 0.92 -0.71
CA LYS A 20 24.81 0.02 -0.27
C LYS A 20 23.52 0.74 -0.66
N SER A 21 22.90 0.32 -1.73
CA SER A 21 21.53 0.70 -2.04
C SER A 21 20.76 0.33 -0.78
N ASP A 22 20.25 1.33 -0.08
CA ASP A 22 19.35 1.11 1.04
C ASP A 22 18.19 0.31 0.45
N ASN A 23 18.17 -0.99 0.72
CA ASN A 23 17.26 -1.94 0.08
C ASN A 23 15.83 -1.75 0.58
N LYS A 24 15.47 -0.54 1.04
CA LYS A 24 14.16 -0.16 1.55
C LYS A 24 13.22 0.24 0.42
N LEU A 25 11.95 -0.07 0.61
CA LEU A 25 10.91 0.42 -0.31
C LEU A 25 10.79 1.94 -0.20
N PRO A 26 10.49 2.63 -1.32
CA PRO A 26 10.26 4.06 -1.28
C PRO A 26 9.03 4.41 -0.43
N ILE A 27 9.01 5.62 0.11
CA ILE A 27 7.81 6.23 0.69
C ILE A 27 7.18 7.10 -0.41
N LEU A 28 5.93 6.81 -0.76
CA LEU A 28 5.15 7.51 -1.78
C LEU A 28 4.27 8.59 -1.14
N GLY A 29 3.71 9.45 -1.98
CA GLY A 29 2.79 10.51 -1.56
C GLY A 29 3.48 11.85 -1.32
N ASN A 30 2.71 12.79 -0.76
CA ASN A 30 3.20 14.13 -0.47
C ASN A 30 4.23 14.11 0.66
N ARG A 31 5.19 15.02 0.58
CA ARG A 31 6.21 15.21 1.60
C ARG A 31 6.53 16.68 1.76
N GLU A 32 6.73 17.09 2.99
CA GLU A 32 7.04 18.49 3.34
C GLU A 32 8.33 18.55 4.13
N PRO A 33 9.28 19.45 3.76
CA PRO A 33 10.45 19.73 4.56
C PRO A 33 10.04 20.51 5.80
N VAL A 34 10.53 20.11 6.97
CA VAL A 34 10.31 20.80 8.25
C VAL A 34 11.65 21.06 8.91
N GLU A 35 11.89 22.31 9.24
CA GLU A 35 13.09 22.69 10.00
C GLU A 35 12.88 22.47 11.50
N ARG A 36 13.83 21.82 12.14
CA ARG A 36 13.88 21.69 13.61
C ARG A 36 15.27 21.99 14.13
N THR A 37 15.34 22.55 15.33
CA THR A 37 16.62 22.80 15.98
C THR A 37 16.99 21.59 16.86
N VAL A 38 18.13 20.95 16.55
CA VAL A 38 18.70 19.87 17.34
C VAL A 38 20.09 20.31 17.76
N ASP A 39 20.37 20.36 19.07
CA ASP A 39 21.65 20.79 19.65
C ASP A 39 22.13 22.16 19.13
N GLY A 40 21.18 23.10 18.98
CA GLY A 40 21.47 24.47 18.47
C GLY A 40 21.75 24.59 16.99
N LYS A 41 21.61 23.50 16.21
CA LYS A 41 21.74 23.47 14.75
C LYS A 41 20.37 23.28 14.09
N VAL A 42 20.11 24.04 13.05
CA VAL A 42 18.93 23.84 12.22
C VAL A 42 19.15 22.61 11.35
N VAL A 43 18.26 21.61 11.47
CA VAL A 43 18.25 20.39 10.68
C VAL A 43 16.92 20.38 9.91
N THR A 44 16.99 20.13 8.61
CA THR A 44 15.80 19.93 7.79
C THR A 44 15.41 18.45 7.83
N ASP A 45 14.22 18.15 8.30
CA ASP A 45 13.61 16.83 8.30
C ASP A 45 12.51 16.75 7.24
N THR A 46 12.01 15.55 6.92
CA THR A 46 10.94 15.35 5.96
C THR A 46 9.75 14.69 6.64
N ILE A 47 8.61 15.36 6.63
CA ILE A 47 7.33 14.78 7.04
C ILE A 47 6.67 14.16 5.81
N TYR A 48 6.37 12.87 5.89
CA TYR A 48 5.66 12.13 4.84
C TYR A 48 4.18 12.08 5.14
N GLN A 49 3.37 12.11 4.08
CA GLN A 49 1.94 11.89 4.17
C GLN A 49 1.65 10.49 4.74
N THR A 50 0.64 10.44 5.62
CA THR A 50 0.14 9.19 6.21
C THR A 50 -1.36 9.06 5.95
N ILE A 51 -1.88 7.84 6.02
CA ILE A 51 -3.31 7.60 6.04
C ILE A 51 -3.89 8.17 7.34
N PRO A 52 -4.87 9.10 7.26
CA PRO A 52 -5.45 9.71 8.45
C PRO A 52 -6.34 8.71 9.22
N PRO A 53 -6.70 9.03 10.47
CA PRO A 53 -7.69 8.25 11.20
C PRO A 53 -9.00 8.10 10.41
N PHE A 54 -9.55 6.89 10.43
CA PHE A 54 -10.83 6.55 9.79
C PHE A 54 -11.69 5.68 10.70
N SER A 55 -12.97 5.61 10.39
CA SER A 55 -13.94 4.73 11.08
C SER A 55 -15.00 4.29 10.09
N TYR A 56 -15.11 2.98 9.86
CA TYR A 56 -16.01 2.36 8.88
C TYR A 56 -16.71 1.15 9.48
N LEU A 57 -17.86 0.75 8.91
CA LEU A 57 -18.48 -0.54 9.20
C LEU A 57 -17.91 -1.60 8.28
N ASN A 58 -17.47 -2.73 8.83
CA ASN A 58 -17.04 -3.86 8.02
C ASN A 58 -18.20 -4.77 7.60
N GLN A 59 -17.91 -5.83 6.88
CA GLN A 59 -18.85 -6.86 6.43
C GLN A 59 -19.62 -7.56 7.57
N ASP A 60 -19.12 -7.53 8.78
CA ASP A 60 -19.74 -8.11 9.97
C ASP A 60 -20.49 -7.06 10.82
N SER A 61 -20.69 -5.85 10.29
CA SER A 61 -21.31 -4.71 10.99
C SER A 61 -20.54 -4.27 12.24
N VAL A 62 -19.23 -4.54 12.27
CA VAL A 62 -18.32 -4.09 13.32
C VAL A 62 -17.65 -2.81 12.88
N VAL A 63 -17.46 -1.86 13.79
CA VAL A 63 -16.70 -0.64 13.53
C VAL A 63 -15.22 -0.99 13.44
N ILE A 64 -14.61 -0.69 12.29
CA ILE A 64 -13.17 -0.82 12.04
C ILE A 64 -12.57 0.58 11.95
N THR A 65 -11.45 0.76 12.60
CA THR A 65 -10.71 2.02 12.65
C THR A 65 -9.27 1.84 12.14
N ASP A 66 -8.57 2.93 11.93
CA ASP A 66 -7.15 2.92 11.60
C ASP A 66 -6.30 2.19 12.67
N LYS A 67 -6.77 2.13 13.94
CA LYS A 67 -6.09 1.43 15.03
C LYS A 67 -6.09 -0.10 14.89
N ASP A 68 -7.06 -0.66 14.16
CA ASP A 68 -7.10 -2.10 13.88
C ASP A 68 -5.95 -2.54 12.95
N PHE A 69 -5.23 -1.56 12.38
CA PHE A 69 -4.07 -1.71 11.49
C PHE A 69 -2.75 -1.28 12.17
N ASP A 70 -2.76 -0.94 13.45
CA ASP A 70 -1.53 -0.59 14.17
C ASP A 70 -0.57 -1.79 14.18
N GLU A 71 0.72 -1.52 14.00
CA GLU A 71 1.80 -2.52 13.92
C GLU A 71 1.64 -3.55 12.78
N LYS A 72 0.82 -3.25 11.78
CA LYS A 72 0.59 -4.12 10.63
C LYS A 72 0.89 -3.40 9.32
N ILE A 73 1.44 -4.12 8.36
CA ILE A 73 1.38 -3.70 6.97
C ILE A 73 0.04 -4.12 6.39
N TYR A 74 -0.49 -3.37 5.45
CA TYR A 74 -1.71 -3.78 4.78
C TYR A 74 -1.77 -3.38 3.31
N VAL A 75 -2.61 -4.10 2.56
CA VAL A 75 -2.93 -3.76 1.18
C VAL A 75 -4.33 -3.19 1.13
N ALA A 76 -4.48 -2.00 0.58
CA ALA A 76 -5.78 -1.35 0.38
C ALA A 76 -6.17 -1.33 -1.09
N ASP A 77 -7.48 -1.46 -1.37
CA ASP A 77 -8.08 -1.25 -2.67
C ASP A 77 -9.47 -0.60 -2.57
N PHE A 78 -9.99 -0.19 -3.75
CA PHE A 78 -11.31 0.41 -3.91
C PHE A 78 -12.09 -0.40 -4.94
N PHE A 79 -13.33 -0.77 -4.62
CA PHE A 79 -14.15 -1.67 -5.41
C PHE A 79 -15.64 -1.39 -5.23
N PHE A 80 -16.49 -2.14 -5.94
CA PHE A 80 -17.89 -2.28 -5.61
C PHE A 80 -18.41 -3.67 -6.04
N THR A 81 -19.37 -4.22 -5.29
CA THR A 81 -19.77 -5.62 -5.43
C THR A 81 -20.44 -5.93 -6.76
N SER A 82 -21.08 -4.94 -7.41
CA SER A 82 -21.75 -5.07 -8.71
C SER A 82 -20.84 -4.80 -9.92
N CYS A 83 -19.55 -4.46 -9.70
CA CYS A 83 -18.59 -4.29 -10.77
C CYS A 83 -18.42 -5.59 -11.56
N ASN A 84 -18.59 -5.54 -12.88
CA ASN A 84 -18.45 -6.69 -13.78
C ASN A 84 -17.25 -6.58 -14.72
N THR A 85 -16.42 -5.57 -14.57
CA THR A 85 -15.25 -5.30 -15.41
C THR A 85 -13.95 -5.70 -14.72
N ILE A 86 -13.32 -4.79 -13.99
CA ILE A 86 -11.97 -5.00 -13.39
C ILE A 86 -12.00 -5.68 -12.02
N CYS A 87 -13.02 -5.43 -11.17
CA CYS A 87 -13.04 -5.99 -9.81
C CYS A 87 -12.95 -7.52 -9.75
N PRO A 88 -13.60 -8.31 -10.64
CA PRO A 88 -13.45 -9.76 -10.61
C PRO A 88 -12.00 -10.22 -10.87
N ILE A 89 -11.25 -9.48 -11.69
CA ILE A 89 -9.83 -9.76 -11.97
C ILE A 89 -8.99 -9.37 -10.75
N MET A 90 -9.21 -8.16 -10.23
CA MET A 90 -8.51 -7.66 -9.05
C MET A 90 -8.67 -8.58 -7.85
N HIS A 91 -9.92 -8.92 -7.49
CA HIS A 91 -10.14 -9.75 -6.29
C HIS A 91 -9.69 -11.19 -6.46
N ARG A 92 -9.65 -11.74 -7.68
CA ARG A 92 -8.96 -13.01 -7.93
C ARG A 92 -7.46 -12.90 -7.64
N ASN A 93 -6.83 -11.84 -8.11
CA ASN A 93 -5.41 -11.58 -7.88
C ASN A 93 -5.14 -11.26 -6.39
N MET A 94 -6.02 -10.51 -5.73
CA MET A 94 -5.90 -10.24 -4.29
C MET A 94 -6.05 -11.52 -3.45
N LEU A 95 -6.88 -12.48 -3.89
CA LEU A 95 -6.97 -13.80 -3.25
C LEU A 95 -5.65 -14.56 -3.27
N ASP A 96 -4.85 -14.42 -4.31
CA ASP A 96 -3.52 -15.07 -4.35
C ASP A 96 -2.55 -14.41 -3.37
N VAL A 97 -2.60 -13.08 -3.23
CA VAL A 97 -1.87 -12.35 -2.19
C VAL A 97 -2.34 -12.77 -0.80
N TYR A 98 -3.66 -12.79 -0.57
CA TYR A 98 -4.26 -13.19 0.69
C TYR A 98 -3.84 -14.62 1.10
N LYS A 99 -3.91 -15.60 0.19
CA LYS A 99 -3.50 -16.98 0.45
C LYS A 99 -2.04 -17.08 0.88
N LYS A 100 -1.15 -16.29 0.25
CA LYS A 100 0.28 -16.28 0.61
C LYS A 100 0.52 -15.75 2.02
N PHE A 101 -0.27 -14.77 2.47
CA PHE A 101 -0.06 -14.09 3.75
C PHE A 101 -1.15 -14.39 4.80
N LYS A 102 -2.06 -15.33 4.54
CA LYS A 102 -3.26 -15.62 5.37
C LYS A 102 -2.95 -15.82 6.86
N ASP A 103 -1.85 -16.49 7.17
CA ASP A 103 -1.53 -16.83 8.56
C ASP A 103 -0.52 -15.86 9.20
N ASN A 104 -0.21 -14.75 8.51
CA ASN A 104 0.71 -13.75 9.03
C ASN A 104 -0.06 -12.67 9.82
N PRO A 105 0.08 -12.61 11.17
CA PRO A 105 -0.66 -11.66 12.00
C PRO A 105 -0.24 -10.19 11.79
N LYS A 106 0.91 -9.95 11.13
CA LYS A 106 1.39 -8.60 10.78
C LYS A 106 0.86 -8.09 9.43
N VAL A 107 -0.01 -8.87 8.75
CA VAL A 107 -0.57 -8.50 7.43
C VAL A 107 -2.08 -8.41 7.50
N LYS A 108 -2.62 -7.32 6.95
CA LYS A 108 -4.06 -7.13 6.75
C LYS A 108 -4.39 -6.70 5.32
N PHE A 109 -5.68 -6.77 4.99
CA PHE A 109 -6.24 -6.30 3.71
C PHE A 109 -7.45 -5.43 4.01
N LEU A 110 -7.63 -4.35 3.24
CA LEU A 110 -8.68 -3.37 3.45
C LEU A 110 -9.30 -2.95 2.12
N SER A 111 -10.47 -3.50 1.81
CA SER A 111 -11.21 -3.17 0.59
C SER A 111 -12.33 -2.17 0.89
N HIS A 112 -12.22 -0.97 0.32
CA HIS A 112 -13.21 0.09 0.50
C HIS A 112 -14.27 0.00 -0.60
N SER A 113 -15.54 -0.20 -0.23
CA SER A 113 -16.60 -0.07 -1.23
C SER A 113 -16.84 1.39 -1.58
N ILE A 114 -16.92 1.68 -2.88
CA ILE A 114 -17.32 2.98 -3.41
C ILE A 114 -18.82 3.05 -3.73
N ASP A 115 -19.53 1.92 -3.70
CA ASP A 115 -20.99 1.88 -3.84
C ASP A 115 -21.68 1.97 -2.48
N ILE A 116 -21.63 3.17 -1.90
CA ILE A 116 -22.16 3.44 -0.57
C ILE A 116 -23.68 3.28 -0.46
N LYS A 117 -24.40 3.20 -1.58
CA LYS A 117 -25.85 3.03 -1.61
C LYS A 117 -26.26 1.55 -1.51
N TYR A 118 -25.53 0.67 -2.18
CA TYR A 118 -25.94 -0.72 -2.31
C TYR A 118 -25.04 -1.69 -1.54
N ASP A 119 -23.75 -1.36 -1.34
CA ASP A 119 -22.79 -2.22 -0.68
C ASP A 119 -22.85 -2.04 0.85
N LEU A 120 -24.03 -2.30 1.43
CA LEU A 120 -24.22 -2.34 2.87
C LEU A 120 -23.48 -3.55 3.48
N PRO A 121 -23.22 -3.58 4.79
CA PRO A 121 -22.47 -4.64 5.45
C PRO A 121 -22.94 -6.08 5.10
N SER A 122 -24.26 -6.31 5.04
CA SER A 122 -24.81 -7.62 4.67
C SER A 122 -24.43 -8.06 3.26
N ARG A 123 -24.37 -7.12 2.31
CA ARG A 123 -23.94 -7.38 0.92
C ARG A 123 -22.44 -7.61 0.82
N LEU A 124 -21.65 -6.83 1.58
CA LEU A 124 -20.22 -7.06 1.72
C LEU A 124 -19.93 -8.43 2.35
N LYS A 125 -20.72 -8.86 3.33
CA LYS A 125 -20.61 -10.21 3.93
C LYS A 125 -20.86 -11.31 2.92
N ALA A 126 -21.93 -11.19 2.12
CA ALA A 126 -22.21 -12.15 1.05
C ALA A 126 -21.07 -12.19 0.02
N TYR A 127 -20.49 -11.03 -0.30
CA TYR A 127 -19.35 -10.92 -1.21
C TYR A 127 -18.09 -11.58 -0.64
N ALA A 128 -17.72 -11.28 0.61
CA ALA A 128 -16.59 -11.91 1.30
C ALA A 128 -16.76 -13.44 1.37
N THR A 129 -17.96 -13.92 1.69
CA THR A 129 -18.29 -15.35 1.72
C THR A 129 -18.11 -16.02 0.35
N LYS A 130 -18.54 -15.35 -0.73
CA LYS A 130 -18.34 -15.82 -2.11
C LYS A 130 -16.86 -15.95 -2.47
N LEU A 131 -16.01 -15.08 -1.92
CA LEU A 131 -14.55 -15.13 -2.09
C LEU A 131 -13.89 -16.17 -1.17
N GLY A 132 -14.60 -16.76 -0.24
CA GLY A 132 -14.05 -17.71 0.76
C GLY A 132 -13.22 -17.01 1.84
N ILE A 133 -13.53 -15.73 2.14
CA ILE A 133 -12.86 -14.96 3.17
C ILE A 133 -13.58 -15.14 4.50
N GLU A 134 -12.81 -15.51 5.51
CA GLU A 134 -13.24 -15.69 6.89
C GLU A 134 -12.33 -14.91 7.84
N GLY A 135 -12.88 -14.57 9.02
CA GLY A 135 -12.14 -13.83 10.04
C GLY A 135 -11.98 -12.35 9.70
N ASN A 136 -10.98 -11.71 10.30
CA ASN A 136 -10.78 -10.27 10.29
C ASN A 136 -9.45 -9.83 9.63
N GLN A 137 -8.79 -10.74 8.90
CA GLN A 137 -7.55 -10.36 8.21
C GLN A 137 -7.82 -9.56 6.93
N TRP A 138 -8.96 -9.83 6.27
CA TRP A 138 -9.42 -9.04 5.11
C TRP A 138 -10.77 -8.40 5.43
N GLU A 139 -10.75 -7.07 5.58
CA GLU A 139 -11.91 -6.26 5.90
C GLU A 139 -12.47 -5.61 4.63
N PHE A 140 -13.76 -5.78 4.41
CA PHE A 140 -14.53 -5.09 3.37
C PHE A 140 -15.37 -4.02 4.06
N VAL A 141 -15.11 -2.75 3.76
CA VAL A 141 -15.67 -1.66 4.54
C VAL A 141 -16.62 -0.79 3.76
N HIS A 142 -17.64 -0.32 4.49
CA HIS A 142 -18.65 0.62 4.08
C HIS A 142 -18.52 1.91 4.93
N GLY A 143 -18.60 3.06 4.29
CA GLY A 143 -18.53 4.36 4.94
C GLY A 143 -19.41 5.40 4.28
N SER A 144 -19.37 6.65 4.76
CA SER A 144 -20.05 7.75 4.08
C SER A 144 -19.36 8.07 2.74
N ARG A 145 -20.12 8.60 1.80
CA ARG A 145 -19.63 9.01 0.48
C ARG A 145 -18.40 9.90 0.59
N ASP A 146 -18.50 10.97 1.35
CA ASP A 146 -17.42 11.94 1.45
C ASP A 146 -16.17 11.35 2.11
N SER A 147 -16.35 10.46 3.09
CA SER A 147 -15.22 9.79 3.74
C SER A 147 -14.49 8.84 2.79
N ILE A 148 -15.22 7.98 2.07
CA ILE A 148 -14.63 7.00 1.14
C ILE A 148 -13.92 7.69 -0.04
N PHE A 149 -14.59 8.65 -0.70
CA PHE A 149 -13.97 9.33 -1.85
C PHE A 149 -12.84 10.28 -1.45
N ASN A 150 -12.94 10.94 -0.28
CA ASN A 150 -11.84 11.78 0.20
C ASN A 150 -10.60 10.96 0.58
N ILE A 151 -10.77 9.83 1.29
CA ILE A 151 -9.61 9.00 1.67
C ILE A 151 -8.96 8.38 0.42
N ALA A 152 -9.76 7.95 -0.57
CA ALA A 152 -9.25 7.46 -1.85
C ALA A 152 -8.36 8.51 -2.53
N ALA A 153 -8.92 9.69 -2.80
CA ALA A 153 -8.25 10.71 -3.60
C ALA A 153 -7.09 11.39 -2.85
N LYS A 154 -7.27 11.72 -1.56
CA LYS A 154 -6.30 12.54 -0.83
C LYS A 154 -5.26 11.74 -0.08
N SER A 155 -5.57 10.50 0.31
CA SER A 155 -4.70 9.71 1.17
C SER A 155 -4.08 8.53 0.45
N TYR A 156 -4.88 7.72 -0.25
CA TYR A 156 -4.37 6.62 -1.06
C TYR A 156 -3.95 7.04 -2.47
N LEU A 157 -4.27 8.28 -2.89
CA LEU A 157 -3.95 8.84 -4.21
C LEU A 157 -4.54 8.02 -5.37
N VAL A 158 -5.70 7.40 -5.12
CA VAL A 158 -6.44 6.59 -6.08
C VAL A 158 -7.66 7.36 -6.56
N SER A 159 -7.86 7.42 -7.88
CA SER A 159 -9.08 7.99 -8.45
C SER A 159 -10.24 7.02 -8.29
N ALA A 160 -11.25 7.46 -7.56
CA ALA A 160 -12.56 6.81 -7.45
C ALA A 160 -13.62 7.92 -7.47
N PHE A 161 -14.63 7.81 -8.32
CA PHE A 161 -15.65 8.84 -8.47
C PHE A 161 -16.93 8.28 -9.10
N GLU A 162 -18.02 9.02 -8.95
CA GLU A 162 -19.27 8.78 -9.64
C GLU A 162 -19.19 9.38 -11.05
N ASP A 163 -19.57 8.61 -12.07
CA ASP A 163 -19.66 9.06 -13.46
C ASP A 163 -20.98 8.61 -14.08
N SER A 164 -21.85 9.56 -14.33
CA SER A 164 -23.13 9.28 -14.96
C SER A 164 -23.02 8.81 -16.42
N ALA A 165 -21.87 8.97 -17.06
CA ALA A 165 -21.58 8.45 -18.38
C ALA A 165 -21.13 6.98 -18.35
N ASP A 166 -20.67 6.47 -17.22
CA ASP A 166 -20.34 5.06 -17.04
C ASP A 166 -21.64 4.25 -16.86
N PRO A 167 -21.82 3.12 -17.57
CA PRO A 167 -23.01 2.28 -17.44
C PRO A 167 -23.27 1.76 -16.01
N GLN A 168 -22.24 1.69 -15.18
CA GLN A 168 -22.33 1.30 -13.76
C GLN A 168 -22.43 2.49 -12.81
N GLY A 169 -22.25 3.72 -13.32
CA GLY A 169 -22.34 4.96 -12.55
C GLY A 169 -21.14 5.22 -11.61
N LEU A 170 -20.18 4.30 -11.58
CA LEU A 170 -19.05 4.32 -10.65
C LEU A 170 -17.77 3.94 -11.39
N VAL A 171 -16.72 4.75 -11.20
CA VAL A 171 -15.41 4.52 -11.80
C VAL A 171 -14.37 4.45 -10.69
N HIS A 172 -13.48 3.44 -10.76
CA HIS A 172 -12.31 3.36 -9.93
C HIS A 172 -11.12 2.79 -10.72
N GLN A 173 -9.93 3.15 -10.27
CA GLN A 173 -8.70 2.56 -10.79
C GLN A 173 -8.40 1.24 -10.10
N GLY A 174 -7.78 0.31 -10.82
CA GLY A 174 -7.48 -1.04 -10.36
C GLY A 174 -6.24 -1.16 -9.46
N TRP A 175 -5.98 -0.18 -8.60
CA TRP A 175 -4.76 -0.15 -7.79
C TRP A 175 -4.87 -0.93 -6.49
N PHE A 176 -3.82 -1.68 -6.18
CA PHE A 176 -3.48 -2.19 -4.85
C PHE A 176 -2.42 -1.29 -4.23
N ILE A 177 -2.70 -0.74 -3.06
CA ILE A 177 -1.82 0.19 -2.36
C ILE A 177 -1.24 -0.51 -1.14
N LEU A 178 0.08 -0.66 -1.10
CA LEU A 178 0.81 -1.20 0.04
C LEU A 178 1.09 -0.09 1.05
N VAL A 179 0.74 -0.33 2.31
CA VAL A 179 0.88 0.61 3.42
C VAL A 179 1.67 -0.04 4.55
N ASP A 180 2.58 0.71 5.16
CA ASP A 180 3.43 0.25 6.27
C ASP A 180 2.80 0.46 7.66
N THR A 181 3.51 0.05 8.71
CA THR A 181 3.11 0.20 10.12
C THR A 181 3.00 1.67 10.57
N LYS A 182 3.64 2.60 9.85
CA LYS A 182 3.55 4.05 10.08
C LYS A 182 2.43 4.70 9.26
N LYS A 183 1.61 3.89 8.59
CA LYS A 183 0.52 4.36 7.72
C LYS A 183 1.00 5.17 6.50
N GLN A 184 2.23 4.91 6.03
CA GLN A 184 2.83 5.53 4.85
C GLN A 184 2.65 4.62 3.63
N LEU A 185 2.44 5.22 2.46
CA LEU A 185 2.32 4.47 1.20
C LEU A 185 3.71 3.97 0.77
N ARG A 186 3.85 2.66 0.51
CA ARG A 186 5.11 2.02 0.15
C ARG A 186 5.13 1.44 -1.27
N GLY A 187 3.97 1.33 -1.91
CA GLY A 187 3.85 0.86 -3.28
C GLY A 187 2.44 1.01 -3.82
N ALA A 188 2.32 1.06 -5.14
CA ALA A 188 1.06 1.07 -5.88
C ALA A 188 1.21 0.12 -7.08
N TYR A 189 0.29 -0.84 -7.22
CA TYR A 189 0.39 -1.94 -8.17
C TYR A 189 -0.93 -2.09 -8.91
N ASP A 190 -0.89 -2.25 -10.22
CA ASP A 190 -2.10 -2.54 -11.00
C ASP A 190 -2.60 -3.96 -10.66
N GLY A 191 -3.67 -4.03 -9.87
CA GLY A 191 -4.26 -5.29 -9.39
C GLY A 191 -4.85 -6.16 -10.51
N THR A 192 -4.98 -5.63 -11.74
CA THR A 192 -5.42 -6.39 -12.91
C THR A 192 -4.25 -7.13 -13.60
N LYS A 193 -3.00 -6.81 -13.24
CA LYS A 193 -1.77 -7.32 -13.87
C LYS A 193 -1.03 -8.31 -12.99
N THR A 194 -0.91 -9.55 -13.42
CA THR A 194 -0.31 -10.63 -12.63
C THR A 194 1.17 -10.37 -12.28
N ASP A 195 1.94 -9.73 -13.16
CA ASP A 195 3.32 -9.35 -12.91
C ASP A 195 3.44 -8.31 -11.80
N GLN A 196 2.55 -7.31 -11.77
CA GLN A 196 2.50 -6.31 -10.71
C GLN A 196 2.02 -6.87 -9.37
N VAL A 197 1.07 -7.80 -9.40
CA VAL A 197 0.63 -8.52 -8.19
C VAL A 197 1.76 -9.39 -7.64
N LYS A 198 2.57 -10.01 -8.50
CA LYS A 198 3.77 -10.72 -8.05
C LYS A 198 4.79 -9.78 -7.41
N GLN A 199 5.03 -8.61 -8.01
CA GLN A 199 5.89 -7.58 -7.43
C GLN A 199 5.36 -7.09 -6.07
N LEU A 200 4.04 -6.88 -5.92
CA LEU A 200 3.43 -6.57 -4.63
C LEU A 200 3.78 -7.61 -3.58
N MET A 201 3.66 -8.90 -3.91
CA MET A 201 3.98 -9.97 -2.95
C MET A 201 5.46 -10.01 -2.55
N GLU A 202 6.37 -9.71 -3.47
CA GLU A 202 7.82 -9.60 -3.19
C GLU A 202 8.11 -8.37 -2.30
N ASP A 203 7.47 -7.24 -2.59
CA ASP A 203 7.63 -6.01 -1.82
C ASP A 203 6.98 -6.11 -0.43
N MET A 204 5.89 -6.86 -0.26
CA MET A 204 5.33 -7.18 1.06
C MET A 204 6.32 -8.00 1.92
N ASP A 205 6.97 -9.02 1.37
CA ASP A 205 8.02 -9.78 2.07
C ASP A 205 9.17 -8.88 2.50
N LYS A 206 9.59 -7.99 1.61
CA LYS A 206 10.64 -7.01 1.86
C LYS A 206 10.24 -6.04 2.96
N LEU A 207 9.02 -5.49 2.90
CA LEU A 207 8.51 -4.56 3.91
C LEU A 207 8.41 -5.19 5.28
N LEU A 208 7.93 -6.43 5.38
CA LEU A 208 7.90 -7.18 6.64
C LEU A 208 9.31 -7.34 7.24
N SER A 209 10.31 -7.55 6.40
CA SER A 209 11.71 -7.64 6.83
C SER A 209 12.25 -6.29 7.32
N GLU A 210 11.90 -5.18 6.65
CA GLU A 210 12.25 -3.82 7.06
C GLU A 210 11.64 -3.48 8.43
N GLU A 211 10.36 -3.79 8.64
CA GLU A 211 9.65 -3.49 9.90
C GLU A 211 10.25 -4.29 11.07
N THR A 212 10.55 -5.58 10.85
CA THR A 212 11.21 -6.41 11.88
C THR A 212 12.61 -5.91 12.26
N ALA A 213 13.33 -5.31 11.31
CA ALA A 213 14.64 -4.73 11.58
C ALA A 213 14.57 -3.41 12.38
N ASN A 214 13.49 -2.65 12.24
CA ASN A 214 13.26 -1.40 12.97
C ASN A 214 12.77 -1.61 14.42
N GLU A 215 12.29 -2.80 14.78
CA GLU A 215 11.85 -3.18 16.14
C GLU A 215 13.01 -3.55 17.07
N LYS A 216 14.23 -3.72 16.55
CA LYS A 216 15.46 -4.08 17.30
C LYS A 216 16.30 -2.87 17.61
#